data_2d63229d4bcbccfc7bf0bde451b65cba
#
_entry.id   2d63229d4bcbccfc7bf0bde451b65cba
#
_cell.length_a   1.000
_cell.length_b   1.000
_cell.length_c   1.000
_cell.angle_alpha   90.00
_cell.angle_beta   90.00
_cell.angle_gamma   90.00
#
_symmetry.space_group_name_H-M   'P 1'
#
loop_
_entity.id
_entity.type
_entity.pdbx_description
1 polymer ?
#
loop_
_entity_poly.entity_id
_entity_poly.type
_entity_poly.pdbx_seq_one_letter_code
_entity_poly.pdbx_strand_id
1 'polypeptide(L)'
;MGFASINVSVITLAKSFNLPYLSAYLNSLGASYTNGANFASAGATIRFPSPIIPASGGYSPFYLDVQYQQFMQFKDRSQIIRKQGGKFAKLMPKEDYFRKALYTFDIGHNDLGAGFFSNMSIEEVKATVPDIVNRFSIYVKNIYEVGGRSFWIHSTGPIGCLAYILTGFPSAEKDSAGCAKQHNEVARYFNYKLKEAVFQLRKDFPSAAFTYVDVYSVKYSLFSEPKKYGFELPLITCCGYGGKYNYSDAAGCGETITVNNTKMVVGSCDNPSVRVDWDGAHYTEAANKFVFDRISTGAFSDPPIPLNMACHRNV
;
A
#
# COMPACT_ATOMS: atom_id res chain seq x y z
N MET A 1 -4.38 -9.04 -16.84
CA MET A 1 -4.26 -9.41 -15.40
C MET A 1 -3.36 -8.41 -14.72
N GLY A 2 -3.95 -7.37 -14.14
CA GLY A 2 -3.19 -6.28 -13.52
C GLY A 2 -3.04 -6.48 -12.02
N PHE A 3 -1.96 -7.10 -11.57
CA PHE A 3 -1.61 -7.26 -10.15
C PHE A 3 -0.31 -6.52 -9.81
N ALA A 4 -0.17 -5.26 -10.26
CA ALA A 4 1.15 -4.64 -10.24
C ALA A 4 1.56 -3.98 -8.91
N SER A 5 0.64 -3.50 -8.05
CA SER A 5 1.06 -2.53 -7.02
C SER A 5 1.31 -3.12 -5.63
N ILE A 6 0.47 -4.01 -5.15
CA ILE A 6 0.62 -4.56 -3.78
C ILE A 6 1.69 -5.64 -3.74
N ASN A 7 1.81 -6.43 -4.80
CA ASN A 7 2.78 -7.52 -4.87
C ASN A 7 4.23 -7.05 -4.98
N VAL A 8 4.53 -5.93 -5.66
CA VAL A 8 5.92 -5.52 -5.89
C VAL A 8 6.59 -5.08 -4.58
N SER A 9 5.93 -4.33 -3.72
CA SER A 9 6.49 -3.92 -2.42
C SER A 9 6.73 -5.13 -1.51
N VAL A 10 5.79 -6.07 -1.41
CA VAL A 10 5.93 -7.29 -0.60
C VAL A 10 6.96 -8.24 -1.20
N ILE A 11 7.00 -8.39 -2.52
CA ILE A 11 7.98 -9.19 -3.26
C ILE A 11 9.40 -8.65 -3.03
N THR A 12 9.59 -7.35 -3.19
CA THR A 12 10.90 -6.70 -3.04
C THR A 12 11.36 -6.74 -1.58
N LEU A 13 10.42 -6.60 -0.64
CA LEU A 13 10.68 -6.74 0.79
C LEU A 13 11.16 -8.16 1.15
N ALA A 14 10.48 -9.20 0.68
CA ALA A 14 10.91 -10.58 0.92
C ALA A 14 12.31 -10.85 0.32
N LYS A 15 12.56 -10.39 -0.91
CA LYS A 15 13.87 -10.49 -1.57
C LYS A 15 14.99 -9.83 -0.76
N SER A 16 14.75 -8.66 -0.14
CA SER A 16 15.75 -7.95 0.65
C SER A 16 16.21 -8.70 1.89
N PHE A 17 15.37 -9.61 2.39
CA PHE A 17 15.70 -10.53 3.49
C PHE A 17 16.21 -11.89 3.01
N ASN A 18 16.47 -12.06 1.71
CA ASN A 18 16.74 -13.38 1.09
C ASN A 18 15.67 -14.44 1.40
N LEU A 19 14.42 -14.01 1.53
CA LEU A 19 13.27 -14.87 1.76
C LEU A 19 12.54 -15.15 0.44
N PRO A 20 11.90 -16.32 0.29
CA PRO A 20 10.96 -16.57 -0.79
C PRO A 20 9.77 -15.61 -0.68
N TYR A 21 9.03 -15.44 -1.77
CA TYR A 21 7.83 -14.63 -1.77
C TYR A 21 6.83 -15.11 -0.73
N LEU A 22 6.25 -14.17 0.02
CA LEU A 22 5.24 -14.51 1.01
C LEU A 22 3.96 -14.97 0.31
N SER A 23 3.46 -16.12 0.72
CA SER A 23 2.17 -16.62 0.25
C SER A 23 1.04 -15.71 0.73
N ALA A 24 0.09 -15.42 -0.16
CA ALA A 24 -1.16 -14.78 0.25
C ALA A 24 -1.92 -15.69 1.22
N TYR A 25 -2.48 -15.12 2.29
CA TYR A 25 -3.28 -15.88 3.26
C TYR A 25 -4.43 -16.65 2.60
N LEU A 26 -5.05 -16.05 1.59
CA LEU A 26 -6.15 -16.67 0.83
C LEU A 26 -5.70 -17.76 -0.15
N ASN A 27 -4.39 -17.94 -0.36
CA ASN A 27 -3.87 -19.02 -1.19
C ASN A 27 -3.67 -20.29 -0.34
N SER A 28 -4.77 -21.04 -0.15
CA SER A 28 -4.81 -22.16 0.80
C SER A 28 -4.24 -23.50 0.29
N LEU A 29 -4.06 -23.66 -1.02
CA LEU A 29 -3.66 -24.94 -1.62
C LEU A 29 -2.12 -25.09 -1.66
N GLY A 30 -1.55 -25.71 -0.61
CA GLY A 30 -0.13 -26.07 -0.57
C GLY A 30 0.83 -24.91 -0.33
N ALA A 31 0.33 -23.74 0.04
CA ALA A 31 1.15 -22.58 0.34
C ALA A 31 2.03 -22.79 1.58
N SER A 32 3.28 -22.32 1.53
CA SER A 32 4.17 -22.31 2.68
C SER A 32 4.13 -20.95 3.38
N TYR A 33 3.90 -21.00 4.68
CA TYR A 33 3.86 -19.83 5.54
C TYR A 33 5.01 -19.77 6.54
N THR A 34 6.05 -20.57 6.34
CA THR A 34 7.21 -20.66 7.25
C THR A 34 7.90 -19.33 7.47
N ASN A 35 7.88 -18.45 6.46
CA ASN A 35 8.55 -17.14 6.50
C ASN A 35 7.56 -15.96 6.68
N GLY A 36 6.28 -16.23 6.83
CA GLY A 36 5.24 -15.22 6.97
C GLY A 36 4.08 -15.40 5.99
N ALA A 37 3.12 -14.48 6.04
CA ALA A 37 1.94 -14.46 5.19
C ALA A 37 1.61 -13.04 4.75
N ASN A 38 1.01 -12.91 3.56
CA ASN A 38 0.52 -11.65 3.04
C ASN A 38 -1.02 -11.58 3.20
N PHE A 39 -1.51 -10.61 3.98
CA PHE A 39 -2.92 -10.33 4.22
C PHE A 39 -3.45 -9.16 3.38
N ALA A 40 -2.58 -8.45 2.68
CA ALA A 40 -2.97 -7.27 1.91
C ALA A 40 -3.94 -7.63 0.77
N SER A 41 -4.93 -6.78 0.59
CA SER A 41 -5.93 -6.88 -0.49
C SER A 41 -6.00 -5.58 -1.27
N ALA A 42 -6.07 -5.68 -2.60
CA ALA A 42 -6.26 -4.52 -3.45
C ALA A 42 -7.55 -3.78 -3.09
N GLY A 43 -7.55 -2.46 -3.09
CA GLY A 43 -8.71 -1.65 -2.73
C GLY A 43 -9.06 -1.65 -1.23
N ALA A 44 -8.20 -2.21 -0.35
CA ALA A 44 -8.47 -2.24 1.09
C ALA A 44 -8.39 -0.85 1.73
N THR A 45 -9.30 -0.62 2.67
CA THR A 45 -9.39 0.57 3.52
C THR A 45 -9.09 0.22 4.98
N ILE A 46 -8.82 1.22 5.81
CA ILE A 46 -8.72 1.08 7.27
C ILE A 46 -10.13 0.98 7.87
N ARG A 47 -11.04 1.85 7.42
CA ARG A 47 -12.44 1.84 7.84
C ARG A 47 -13.26 0.86 7.00
N PHE A 48 -14.44 0.52 7.49
CA PHE A 48 -15.43 -0.21 6.69
C PHE A 48 -15.70 0.58 5.39
N PRO A 49 -15.53 -0.06 4.20
CA PRO A 49 -15.71 0.63 2.93
C PRO A 49 -17.19 0.95 2.67
N SER A 50 -17.45 2.16 2.18
CA SER A 50 -18.76 2.55 1.70
C SER A 50 -18.59 3.42 0.45
N PRO A 51 -19.14 3.03 -0.71
CA PRO A 51 -19.86 1.78 -0.97
C PRO A 51 -18.94 0.56 -1.04
N ILE A 52 -19.46 -0.60 -0.62
CA ILE A 52 -18.83 -1.90 -0.90
C ILE A 52 -18.97 -2.14 -2.39
N ILE A 53 -17.93 -2.63 -3.01
CA ILE A 53 -17.71 -2.82 -4.45
C ILE A 53 -18.99 -2.91 -5.28
N PRO A 54 -19.31 -1.92 -6.10
CA PRO A 54 -20.14 -2.14 -7.28
C PRO A 54 -19.34 -2.90 -8.34
N ALA A 55 -19.99 -3.57 -9.26
CA ALA A 55 -19.37 -4.33 -10.36
C ALA A 55 -18.42 -3.50 -11.26
N SER A 56 -18.45 -2.19 -11.17
CA SER A 56 -17.64 -1.23 -11.93
C SER A 56 -16.35 -0.76 -11.25
N GLY A 57 -15.95 -1.42 -10.16
CA GLY A 57 -14.80 -1.01 -9.36
C GLY A 57 -15.21 -0.28 -8.08
N GLY A 58 -14.57 -0.59 -6.98
CA GLY A 58 -14.86 -0.06 -5.65
C GLY A 58 -13.83 -0.53 -4.65
N TYR A 59 -14.17 -0.46 -3.36
CA TYR A 59 -13.27 -0.83 -2.28
C TYR A 59 -13.44 -2.29 -1.87
N SER A 60 -12.33 -2.91 -1.48
CA SER A 60 -12.31 -4.31 -1.05
C SER A 60 -13.15 -4.52 0.21
N PRO A 61 -13.94 -5.61 0.29
CA PRO A 61 -14.56 -6.01 1.54
C PRO A 61 -13.53 -6.46 2.60
N PHE A 62 -12.28 -6.71 2.19
CA PHE A 62 -11.17 -7.07 3.08
C PHE A 62 -10.47 -5.83 3.63
N TYR A 63 -11.24 -4.95 4.32
CA TYR A 63 -10.68 -3.81 5.03
C TYR A 63 -9.86 -4.26 6.26
N LEU A 64 -9.19 -3.33 6.94
CA LEU A 64 -8.17 -3.66 7.94
C LEU A 64 -8.67 -4.56 9.07
N ASP A 65 -9.94 -4.43 9.50
CA ASP A 65 -10.53 -5.34 10.52
C ASP A 65 -10.56 -6.78 10.01
N VAL A 66 -11.05 -7.00 8.77
CA VAL A 66 -11.09 -8.34 8.18
C VAL A 66 -9.69 -8.92 8.05
N GLN A 67 -8.69 -8.12 7.62
CA GLN A 67 -7.30 -8.58 7.54
C GLN A 67 -6.74 -8.94 8.92
N TYR A 68 -7.09 -8.16 9.96
CA TYR A 68 -6.73 -8.48 11.34
C TYR A 68 -7.38 -9.80 11.81
N GLN A 69 -8.66 -10.02 11.52
CA GLN A 69 -9.34 -11.29 11.85
C GLN A 69 -8.71 -12.47 11.10
N GLN A 70 -8.34 -12.28 9.83
CA GLN A 70 -7.59 -13.28 9.06
C GLN A 70 -6.23 -13.59 9.71
N PHE A 71 -5.51 -12.57 10.18
CA PHE A 71 -4.25 -12.75 10.91
C PHE A 71 -4.44 -13.54 12.20
N MET A 72 -5.48 -13.23 13.00
CA MET A 72 -5.80 -13.97 14.23
C MET A 72 -6.11 -15.44 13.95
N GLN A 73 -6.96 -15.71 12.96
CA GLN A 73 -7.25 -17.09 12.54
C GLN A 73 -6.01 -17.81 12.01
N PHE A 74 -5.16 -17.13 11.26
CA PHE A 74 -3.90 -17.69 10.78
C PHE A 74 -2.98 -18.07 11.94
N LYS A 75 -2.80 -17.17 12.92
CA LYS A 75 -1.99 -17.44 14.10
C LYS A 75 -2.47 -18.71 14.83
N ASP A 76 -3.76 -18.79 15.15
CA ASP A 76 -4.32 -19.90 15.91
C ASP A 76 -4.28 -21.23 15.14
N ARG A 77 -4.77 -21.22 13.88
CA ARG A 77 -4.83 -22.42 13.05
C ARG A 77 -3.47 -22.97 12.68
N SER A 78 -2.48 -22.10 12.42
CA SER A 78 -1.11 -22.52 12.12
C SER A 78 -0.50 -23.30 13.29
N GLN A 79 -0.78 -22.92 14.54
CA GLN A 79 -0.28 -23.62 15.72
C GLN A 79 -1.01 -24.95 15.95
N ILE A 80 -2.33 -25.03 15.66
CA ILE A 80 -3.08 -26.28 15.68
C ILE A 80 -2.47 -27.28 14.69
N ILE A 81 -2.24 -26.85 13.43
CA ILE A 81 -1.62 -27.68 12.38
C ILE A 81 -0.21 -28.12 12.79
N ARG A 82 0.58 -27.24 13.40
CA ARG A 82 1.91 -27.62 13.91
C ARG A 82 1.85 -28.69 14.99
N LYS A 83 0.92 -28.60 15.93
CA LYS A 83 0.71 -29.58 17.01
C LYS A 83 0.26 -30.95 16.47
N GLN A 84 -0.52 -30.97 15.40
CA GLN A 84 -0.94 -32.21 14.73
C GLN A 84 0.24 -32.94 14.05
N GLY A 85 1.32 -32.23 13.70
CA GLY A 85 2.49 -32.82 13.08
C GLY A 85 2.30 -33.12 11.59
N GLY A 86 3.18 -33.99 11.06
CA GLY A 86 3.14 -34.41 9.65
C GLY A 86 3.68 -33.35 8.66
N LYS A 87 3.40 -33.56 7.36
CA LYS A 87 3.95 -32.73 6.30
C LYS A 87 3.47 -31.27 6.33
N PHE A 88 2.23 -31.04 6.73
CA PHE A 88 1.65 -29.69 6.77
C PHE A 88 2.17 -28.84 7.93
N ALA A 89 2.58 -29.46 9.04
CA ALA A 89 3.22 -28.76 10.15
C ALA A 89 4.49 -28.00 9.72
N LYS A 90 5.22 -28.54 8.72
CA LYS A 90 6.45 -27.95 8.19
C LYS A 90 6.17 -26.70 7.32
N LEU A 91 4.93 -26.51 6.87
CA LEU A 91 4.51 -25.34 6.07
C LEU A 91 4.05 -24.16 6.93
N MET A 92 3.91 -24.35 8.24
CA MET A 92 3.41 -23.33 9.15
C MET A 92 4.54 -22.66 9.94
N PRO A 93 4.41 -21.36 10.29
CA PRO A 93 5.39 -20.66 11.11
C PRO A 93 5.43 -21.23 12.52
N LYS A 94 6.59 -21.17 13.17
CA LYS A 94 6.71 -21.46 14.61
C LYS A 94 6.04 -20.37 15.42
N GLU A 95 5.56 -20.71 16.64
CA GLU A 95 4.87 -19.77 17.50
C GLU A 95 5.73 -18.54 17.86
N ASP A 96 7.01 -18.75 18.15
CA ASP A 96 7.95 -17.68 18.49
C ASP A 96 8.23 -16.72 17.30
N TYR A 97 7.92 -17.12 16.08
CA TYR A 97 8.09 -16.27 14.88
C TYR A 97 7.12 -15.09 14.88
N PHE A 98 5.92 -15.22 15.45
CA PHE A 98 4.98 -14.10 15.57
C PHE A 98 5.55 -12.94 16.40
N ARG A 99 6.37 -13.22 17.40
CA ARG A 99 7.07 -12.19 18.17
C ARG A 99 8.26 -11.59 17.42
N LYS A 100 8.90 -12.37 16.56
CA LYS A 100 10.11 -11.98 15.81
C LYS A 100 9.79 -11.39 14.42
N ALA A 101 8.53 -11.49 13.98
CA ALA A 101 8.10 -11.03 12.67
C ALA A 101 8.15 -9.50 12.56
N LEU A 102 8.42 -9.02 11.35
CA LEU A 102 8.18 -7.64 10.96
C LEU A 102 6.75 -7.50 10.42
N TYR A 103 5.95 -6.66 11.07
CA TYR A 103 4.59 -6.32 10.67
C TYR A 103 4.64 -5.06 9.80
N THR A 104 4.30 -5.18 8.52
CA THR A 104 4.38 -4.08 7.56
C THR A 104 2.99 -3.59 7.18
N PHE A 105 2.80 -2.27 7.13
CA PHE A 105 1.55 -1.61 6.79
C PHE A 105 1.76 -0.58 5.69
N ASP A 106 1.01 -0.71 4.61
CA ASP A 106 0.87 0.27 3.53
C ASP A 106 -0.63 0.39 3.23
N ILE A 107 -1.31 1.32 3.92
CA ILE A 107 -2.78 1.45 3.90
C ILE A 107 -3.19 2.90 4.21
N GLY A 108 -4.44 3.26 3.89
CA GLY A 108 -5.01 4.60 4.13
C GLY A 108 -5.23 5.40 2.84
N HIS A 109 -4.56 5.04 1.76
CA HIS A 109 -4.74 5.67 0.45
C HIS A 109 -6.20 5.56 -0.03
N ASN A 110 -6.78 4.38 0.08
CA ASN A 110 -8.15 4.12 -0.33
C ASN A 110 -9.19 4.81 0.56
N ASP A 111 -8.90 5.02 1.85
CA ASP A 111 -9.78 5.80 2.74
C ASP A 111 -9.92 7.24 2.27
N LEU A 112 -8.82 7.87 1.85
CA LEU A 112 -8.83 9.24 1.30
C LEU A 112 -9.52 9.28 -0.06
N GLY A 113 -9.20 8.33 -0.95
CA GLY A 113 -9.85 8.19 -2.26
C GLY A 113 -11.36 8.04 -2.13
N ALA A 114 -11.83 7.18 -1.21
CA ALA A 114 -13.25 6.98 -0.94
C ALA A 114 -13.95 8.30 -0.57
N GLY A 115 -13.33 9.12 0.29
CA GLY A 115 -13.87 10.43 0.64
C GLY A 115 -14.00 11.35 -0.57
N PHE A 116 -12.94 11.47 -1.38
CA PHE A 116 -12.95 12.33 -2.56
C PHE A 116 -14.03 11.94 -3.58
N PHE A 117 -14.23 10.64 -3.84
CA PHE A 117 -15.24 10.16 -4.78
C PHE A 117 -16.64 9.97 -4.19
N SER A 118 -16.83 10.27 -2.90
CA SER A 118 -18.14 10.29 -2.23
C SER A 118 -18.77 11.69 -2.14
N ASN A 119 -18.41 12.60 -3.04
CA ASN A 119 -18.85 13.99 -3.06
C ASN A 119 -18.51 14.80 -1.79
N MET A 120 -17.54 14.36 -1.00
CA MET A 120 -17.05 15.12 0.14
C MET A 120 -16.11 16.24 -0.34
N SER A 121 -16.23 17.41 0.28
CA SER A 121 -15.25 18.48 0.11
C SER A 121 -13.88 18.08 0.65
N ILE A 122 -12.85 18.77 0.24
CA ILE A 122 -11.47 18.58 0.74
C ILE A 122 -11.42 18.67 2.27
N GLU A 123 -12.12 19.63 2.87
CA GLU A 123 -12.15 19.83 4.33
C GLU A 123 -12.90 18.70 5.04
N GLU A 124 -13.99 18.19 4.46
CA GLU A 124 -14.70 17.03 5.01
C GLU A 124 -13.85 15.77 4.97
N VAL A 125 -13.14 15.49 3.85
CA VAL A 125 -12.19 14.35 3.78
C VAL A 125 -11.11 14.52 4.85
N LYS A 126 -10.53 15.71 4.97
CA LYS A 126 -9.51 16.01 5.97
C LYS A 126 -10.01 15.82 7.40
N ALA A 127 -11.28 16.18 7.68
CA ALA A 127 -11.89 15.97 8.98
C ALA A 127 -12.06 14.49 9.37
N THR A 128 -12.08 13.56 8.41
CA THR A 128 -12.14 12.11 8.69
C THR A 128 -10.80 11.52 9.12
N VAL A 129 -9.68 12.18 8.82
CA VAL A 129 -8.32 11.65 9.03
C VAL A 129 -8.04 11.23 10.47
N PRO A 130 -8.42 12.00 11.51
CA PRO A 130 -8.17 11.57 12.89
C PRO A 130 -8.85 10.24 13.26
N ASP A 131 -10.09 9.99 12.77
CA ASP A 131 -10.79 8.71 12.99
C ASP A 131 -10.09 7.56 12.26
N ILE A 132 -9.67 7.78 11.01
CA ILE A 132 -8.94 6.78 10.23
C ILE A 132 -7.66 6.35 10.94
N VAL A 133 -6.85 7.32 11.40
CA VAL A 133 -5.59 7.06 12.08
C VAL A 133 -5.80 6.41 13.46
N ASN A 134 -6.86 6.82 14.18
CA ASN A 134 -7.20 6.19 15.45
C ASN A 134 -7.56 4.71 15.27
N ARG A 135 -8.39 4.38 14.26
CA ARG A 135 -8.72 2.98 13.93
C ARG A 135 -7.50 2.16 13.53
N PHE A 136 -6.61 2.73 12.73
CA PHE A 136 -5.33 2.11 12.41
C PHE A 136 -4.54 1.76 13.68
N SER A 137 -4.43 2.72 14.61
CA SER A 137 -3.69 2.55 15.87
C SER A 137 -4.27 1.43 16.74
N ILE A 138 -5.59 1.24 16.75
CA ILE A 138 -6.26 0.15 17.47
C ILE A 138 -5.77 -1.21 16.97
N TYR A 139 -5.70 -1.43 15.64
CA TYR A 139 -5.23 -2.71 15.09
C TYR A 139 -3.75 -2.94 15.33
N VAL A 140 -2.92 -1.91 15.30
CA VAL A 140 -1.49 -2.01 15.66
C VAL A 140 -1.34 -2.42 17.15
N LYS A 141 -2.12 -1.82 18.06
CA LYS A 141 -2.18 -2.19 19.47
C LYS A 141 -2.63 -3.65 19.64
N ASN A 142 -3.69 -4.06 18.96
CA ASN A 142 -4.18 -5.43 19.03
C ASN A 142 -3.11 -6.45 18.57
N ILE A 143 -2.33 -6.14 17.52
CA ILE A 143 -1.23 -7.01 17.09
C ILE A 143 -0.11 -7.04 18.13
N TYR A 144 0.19 -5.92 18.79
CA TYR A 144 1.13 -5.90 19.90
C TYR A 144 0.68 -6.80 21.04
N GLU A 145 -0.61 -6.73 21.46
CA GLU A 145 -1.18 -7.54 22.55
C GLU A 145 -1.07 -9.06 22.27
N VAL A 146 -1.15 -9.46 21.01
CA VAL A 146 -0.99 -10.87 20.61
C VAL A 146 0.45 -11.26 20.26
N GLY A 147 1.41 -10.41 20.59
CA GLY A 147 2.84 -10.74 20.56
C GLY A 147 3.68 -10.01 19.51
N GLY A 148 3.11 -9.19 18.62
CA GLY A 148 3.87 -8.39 17.65
C GLY A 148 4.82 -7.40 18.34
N ARG A 149 6.05 -7.27 17.83
CA ARG A 149 7.09 -6.41 18.44
C ARG A 149 7.83 -5.51 17.47
N SER A 150 7.74 -5.75 16.18
CA SER A 150 8.44 -4.93 15.17
C SER A 150 7.46 -4.51 14.09
N PHE A 151 7.31 -3.19 13.90
CA PHE A 151 6.31 -2.59 13.03
C PHE A 151 6.97 -1.64 12.04
N TRP A 152 6.64 -1.79 10.75
CA TRP A 152 7.13 -0.98 9.64
C TRP A 152 5.92 -0.33 8.95
N ILE A 153 5.71 0.96 9.23
CA ILE A 153 4.47 1.67 8.92
C ILE A 153 4.76 2.72 7.86
N HIS A 154 4.22 2.53 6.67
CA HIS A 154 4.37 3.44 5.55
C HIS A 154 3.40 4.62 5.65
N SER A 155 3.89 5.80 5.31
CA SER A 155 3.02 6.93 4.96
C SER A 155 2.32 6.67 3.62
N THR A 156 1.15 7.28 3.39
CA THR A 156 0.50 7.22 2.07
C THR A 156 1.24 8.08 1.05
N GLY A 157 1.20 7.68 -0.23
CA GLY A 157 1.82 8.42 -1.32
C GLY A 157 1.08 9.70 -1.73
N PRO A 158 1.61 10.45 -2.71
CA PRO A 158 1.01 11.69 -3.21
C PRO A 158 -0.19 11.37 -4.11
N ILE A 159 -1.35 11.19 -3.51
CA ILE A 159 -2.59 10.79 -4.18
C ILE A 159 -3.00 11.75 -5.30
N GLY A 160 -2.74 13.05 -5.12
CA GLY A 160 -3.04 14.09 -6.10
C GLY A 160 -2.20 14.02 -7.39
N CYS A 161 -1.16 13.17 -7.44
CA CYS A 161 -0.33 12.98 -8.63
C CYS A 161 -0.84 11.85 -9.54
N LEU A 162 -1.78 11.04 -9.08
CA LEU A 162 -2.26 9.88 -9.81
C LEU A 162 -3.32 10.27 -10.84
N ALA A 163 -3.31 9.61 -12.00
CA ALA A 163 -4.14 9.99 -13.13
C ALA A 163 -5.64 9.90 -12.84
N TYR A 164 -6.09 8.95 -11.99
CA TYR A 164 -7.50 8.84 -11.60
C TYR A 164 -7.98 10.07 -10.80
N ILE A 165 -7.14 10.67 -9.94
CA ILE A 165 -7.46 11.93 -9.25
C ILE A 165 -7.41 13.11 -10.21
N LEU A 166 -6.37 13.16 -11.07
CA LEU A 166 -6.21 14.25 -12.01
C LEU A 166 -7.34 14.31 -13.04
N THR A 167 -7.91 13.16 -13.40
CA THR A 167 -9.04 13.04 -14.32
C THR A 167 -10.37 13.27 -13.59
N GLY A 168 -10.55 12.73 -12.39
CA GLY A 168 -11.76 12.91 -11.61
C GLY A 168 -11.96 14.36 -11.11
N PHE A 169 -10.86 15.09 -10.90
CA PHE A 169 -10.88 16.48 -10.41
C PHE A 169 -10.09 17.44 -11.33
N PRO A 170 -10.55 17.65 -12.57
CA PRO A 170 -9.80 18.40 -13.59
C PRO A 170 -9.62 19.89 -13.21
N SER A 171 -10.56 20.46 -12.45
CA SER A 171 -10.53 21.84 -11.97
C SER A 171 -9.66 22.05 -10.72
N ALA A 172 -9.13 20.98 -10.09
CA ALA A 172 -8.28 21.12 -8.92
C ALA A 172 -7.03 21.94 -9.23
N GLU A 173 -6.65 22.87 -8.34
CA GLU A 173 -5.37 23.60 -8.43
C GLU A 173 -4.20 22.60 -8.51
N LYS A 174 -3.27 22.87 -9.45
CA LYS A 174 -2.08 22.04 -9.64
C LYS A 174 -0.85 22.68 -8.98
N ASP A 175 -0.02 21.85 -8.39
CA ASP A 175 1.30 22.27 -7.92
C ASP A 175 2.33 22.31 -9.07
N SER A 176 3.59 22.65 -8.77
CA SER A 176 4.67 22.76 -9.74
C SER A 176 4.99 21.43 -10.47
N ALA A 177 4.64 20.29 -9.88
CA ALA A 177 4.77 18.96 -10.49
C ALA A 177 3.55 18.58 -11.35
N GLY A 178 2.50 19.42 -11.38
CA GLY A 178 1.24 19.15 -12.06
C GLY A 178 0.25 18.28 -11.29
N CYS A 179 0.53 18.00 -10.02
CA CYS A 179 -0.32 17.21 -9.15
C CYS A 179 -1.45 18.06 -8.53
N ALA A 180 -2.61 17.46 -8.22
CA ALA A 180 -3.71 18.12 -7.54
C ALA A 180 -3.30 18.51 -6.10
N LYS A 181 -3.03 19.80 -5.88
CA LYS A 181 -2.39 20.35 -4.69
C LYS A 181 -3.15 20.03 -3.41
N GLN A 182 -4.45 20.34 -3.38
CA GLN A 182 -5.29 20.16 -2.19
C GLN A 182 -5.43 18.66 -1.81
N HIS A 183 -5.50 17.74 -2.79
CA HIS A 183 -5.53 16.30 -2.53
C HIS A 183 -4.22 15.82 -1.90
N ASN A 184 -3.08 16.34 -2.37
CA ASN A 184 -1.79 16.08 -1.74
C ASN A 184 -1.67 16.70 -0.33
N GLU A 185 -2.33 17.82 -0.05
CA GLU A 185 -2.39 18.41 1.29
C GLU A 185 -3.14 17.52 2.27
N VAL A 186 -4.23 16.88 1.84
CA VAL A 186 -4.94 15.88 2.68
C VAL A 186 -4.05 14.67 2.94
N ALA A 187 -3.34 14.15 1.92
CA ALA A 187 -2.42 13.04 2.09
C ALA A 187 -1.28 13.40 3.07
N ARG A 188 -0.70 14.60 2.98
CA ARG A 188 0.30 15.08 3.94
C ARG A 188 -0.27 15.23 5.36
N TYR A 189 -1.49 15.69 5.49
CA TYR A 189 -2.16 15.78 6.80
C TYR A 189 -2.41 14.39 7.40
N PHE A 190 -2.85 13.41 6.60
CA PHE A 190 -2.93 12.02 7.03
C PHE A 190 -1.57 11.50 7.51
N ASN A 191 -0.51 11.72 6.75
CA ASN A 191 0.85 11.28 7.09
C ASN A 191 1.36 11.94 8.37
N TYR A 192 1.06 13.22 8.56
CA TYR A 192 1.38 13.93 9.80
C TYR A 192 0.68 13.28 11.01
N LYS A 193 -0.63 13.03 10.91
CA LYS A 193 -1.40 12.36 11.98
C LYS A 193 -0.95 10.94 12.22
N LEU A 194 -0.60 10.20 11.18
CA LEU A 194 -0.05 8.85 11.29
C LEU A 194 1.31 8.88 12.03
N LYS A 195 2.17 9.84 11.71
CA LYS A 195 3.45 10.01 12.40
C LYS A 195 3.27 10.34 13.88
N GLU A 196 2.32 11.22 14.23
CA GLU A 196 1.94 11.50 15.63
C GLU A 196 1.48 10.23 16.36
N ALA A 197 0.64 9.43 15.70
CA ALA A 197 0.14 8.16 16.25
C ALA A 197 1.29 7.15 16.48
N VAL A 198 2.22 7.01 15.53
CA VAL A 198 3.40 6.16 15.69
C VAL A 198 4.28 6.62 16.84
N PHE A 199 4.45 7.93 17.02
CA PHE A 199 5.17 8.49 18.16
C PHE A 199 4.49 8.16 19.49
N GLN A 200 3.15 8.21 19.54
CA GLN A 200 2.40 7.84 20.73
C GLN A 200 2.50 6.32 21.01
N LEU A 201 2.42 5.47 19.98
CA LEU A 201 2.60 4.02 20.10
C LEU A 201 3.98 3.66 20.69
N ARG A 202 5.05 4.39 20.35
CA ARG A 202 6.38 4.18 20.95
C ARG A 202 6.41 4.48 22.44
N LYS A 203 5.64 5.47 22.91
CA LYS A 203 5.52 5.81 24.33
C LYS A 203 4.68 4.77 25.08
N ASP A 204 3.56 4.37 24.49
CA ASP A 204 2.63 3.43 25.10
C ASP A 204 3.23 2.01 25.20
N PHE A 205 4.06 1.63 24.21
CA PHE A 205 4.59 0.27 24.06
C PHE A 205 6.12 0.27 23.90
N PRO A 206 6.89 0.63 24.94
CA PRO A 206 8.35 0.77 24.86
C PRO A 206 9.07 -0.55 24.55
N SER A 207 8.42 -1.71 24.75
CA SER A 207 8.96 -3.03 24.39
C SER A 207 8.76 -3.42 22.93
N ALA A 208 8.24 -2.52 22.07
CA ALA A 208 8.10 -2.74 20.64
C ALA A 208 8.87 -1.67 19.82
N ALA A 209 9.30 -2.06 18.62
CA ALA A 209 9.92 -1.17 17.66
C ALA A 209 8.88 -0.70 16.63
N PHE A 210 8.63 0.59 16.56
CA PHE A 210 7.75 1.21 15.57
C PHE A 210 8.58 2.11 14.65
N THR A 211 8.64 1.77 13.38
CA THR A 211 9.35 2.55 12.35
C THR A 211 8.32 3.17 11.42
N TYR A 212 8.27 4.51 11.43
CA TYR A 212 7.54 5.27 10.42
C TYR A 212 8.40 5.41 9.16
N VAL A 213 7.82 5.25 7.98
CA VAL A 213 8.52 5.32 6.70
C VAL A 213 7.90 6.37 5.81
N ASP A 214 8.66 7.39 5.45
CA ASP A 214 8.21 8.46 4.56
C ASP A 214 8.26 8.04 3.09
N VAL A 215 7.25 7.28 2.71
CA VAL A 215 7.03 6.86 1.32
C VAL A 215 6.54 8.03 0.47
N TYR A 216 5.84 9.00 1.08
CA TYR A 216 5.32 10.18 0.39
C TYR A 216 6.43 10.97 -0.31
N SER A 217 7.47 11.37 0.42
CA SER A 217 8.54 12.18 -0.14
C SER A 217 9.29 11.47 -1.27
N VAL A 218 9.52 10.16 -1.11
CA VAL A 218 10.17 9.36 -2.16
C VAL A 218 9.30 9.27 -3.41
N LYS A 219 8.00 8.95 -3.27
CA LYS A 219 7.09 8.87 -4.40
C LYS A 219 6.88 10.25 -5.06
N TYR A 220 6.76 11.33 -4.27
CA TYR A 220 6.58 12.67 -4.82
C TYR A 220 7.79 13.13 -5.64
N SER A 221 9.01 12.72 -5.28
CA SER A 221 10.22 13.05 -6.06
C SER A 221 10.19 12.50 -7.49
N LEU A 222 9.45 11.40 -7.74
CA LEU A 222 9.24 10.85 -9.09
C LEU A 222 8.40 11.77 -9.99
N PHE A 223 7.57 12.61 -9.39
CA PHE A 223 6.72 13.58 -10.11
C PHE A 223 7.38 14.95 -10.22
N SER A 224 8.09 15.38 -9.19
CA SER A 224 8.74 16.71 -9.12
C SER A 224 10.08 16.76 -9.83
N GLU A 225 10.84 15.67 -9.86
CA GLU A 225 12.19 15.59 -10.45
C GLU A 225 12.36 14.33 -11.33
N PRO A 226 11.41 13.98 -12.23
CA PRO A 226 11.40 12.67 -12.90
C PRO A 226 12.67 12.41 -13.70
N LYS A 227 13.16 13.39 -14.45
CA LYS A 227 14.36 13.27 -15.31
C LYS A 227 15.62 12.96 -14.50
N LYS A 228 15.74 13.50 -13.30
CA LYS A 228 16.86 13.23 -12.38
C LYS A 228 16.98 11.74 -12.04
N TYR A 229 15.86 11.04 -12.06
CA TYR A 229 15.78 9.63 -11.71
C TYR A 229 15.54 8.70 -12.92
N GLY A 230 15.63 9.22 -14.14
CA GLY A 230 15.48 8.43 -15.35
C GLY A 230 14.02 8.13 -15.74
N PHE A 231 13.07 8.92 -15.21
CA PHE A 231 11.65 8.76 -15.55
C PHE A 231 11.17 9.85 -16.52
N GLU A 232 10.19 9.49 -17.32
CA GLU A 232 9.56 10.34 -18.32
C GLU A 232 8.05 10.36 -18.14
N LEU A 233 7.42 11.50 -18.50
CA LEU A 233 5.98 11.66 -18.50
C LEU A 233 5.29 11.14 -17.23
N PRO A 234 5.68 11.62 -16.03
CA PRO A 234 5.32 10.98 -14.74
C PRO A 234 3.81 10.94 -14.48
N LEU A 235 3.03 11.88 -15.08
CA LEU A 235 1.58 11.96 -14.92
C LEU A 235 0.80 11.19 -16.01
N ILE A 236 1.50 10.60 -16.99
CA ILE A 236 0.85 9.87 -18.09
C ILE A 236 0.87 8.37 -17.77
N THR A 237 -0.30 7.79 -17.69
CA THR A 237 -0.51 6.37 -17.44
C THR A 237 0.11 5.51 -18.55
N CYS A 238 0.87 4.48 -18.18
CA CYS A 238 1.53 3.60 -19.14
C CYS A 238 0.54 2.60 -19.76
N CYS A 239 -0.38 2.04 -18.99
CA CYS A 239 -1.40 1.10 -19.44
C CYS A 239 -2.79 1.69 -19.23
N GLY A 240 -3.29 2.39 -20.22
CA GLY A 240 -4.57 3.10 -20.17
C GLY A 240 -4.98 3.62 -21.53
N TYR A 241 -6.14 4.27 -21.58
CA TYR A 241 -6.67 4.81 -22.82
C TYR A 241 -7.49 6.09 -22.59
N GLY A 242 -7.21 7.08 -23.41
CA GLY A 242 -8.01 8.31 -23.51
C GLY A 242 -7.62 9.39 -22.52
N GLY A 243 -8.26 10.56 -22.68
CA GLY A 243 -8.03 11.72 -21.85
C GLY A 243 -6.62 12.31 -21.90
N LYS A 244 -6.42 13.35 -21.09
CA LYS A 244 -5.14 14.08 -21.01
C LYS A 244 -4.01 13.22 -20.41
N TYR A 245 -4.35 12.29 -19.54
CA TYR A 245 -3.38 11.49 -18.77
C TYR A 245 -3.29 10.04 -19.25
N ASN A 246 -3.78 9.75 -20.46
CA ASN A 246 -3.95 8.39 -20.98
C ASN A 246 -4.74 7.49 -19.99
N TYR A 247 -5.76 8.07 -19.36
CA TYR A 247 -6.60 7.43 -18.35
C TYR A 247 -8.06 7.83 -18.54
N SER A 248 -8.95 6.86 -18.43
CA SER A 248 -10.39 7.02 -18.45
C SER A 248 -11.02 5.91 -17.61
N ASP A 249 -12.07 6.23 -16.84
CA ASP A 249 -12.84 5.24 -16.06
C ASP A 249 -13.55 4.20 -16.95
N ALA A 250 -13.71 4.51 -18.24
CA ALA A 250 -14.38 3.64 -19.21
C ALA A 250 -13.43 2.64 -19.90
N ALA A 251 -12.10 2.70 -19.64
CA ALA A 251 -11.11 1.95 -20.43
C ALA A 251 -9.89 1.57 -19.57
N GLY A 252 -10.06 0.61 -18.69
CA GLY A 252 -9.02 0.09 -17.81
C GLY A 252 -7.94 -0.72 -18.54
N CYS A 253 -6.76 -0.81 -17.95
CA CYS A 253 -5.65 -1.62 -18.45
C CYS A 253 -6.06 -3.09 -18.65
N GLY A 254 -5.84 -3.63 -19.85
CA GLY A 254 -6.20 -5.00 -20.23
C GLY A 254 -7.65 -5.20 -20.64
N GLU A 255 -8.50 -4.18 -20.56
CA GLU A 255 -9.89 -4.25 -21.03
C GLU A 255 -9.98 -4.16 -22.55
N THR A 256 -11.05 -4.76 -23.10
CA THR A 256 -11.36 -4.63 -24.53
C THR A 256 -12.36 -3.52 -24.72
N ILE A 257 -12.01 -2.53 -25.53
CA ILE A 257 -12.87 -1.41 -25.90
C ILE A 257 -13.13 -1.41 -27.40
N THR A 258 -14.18 -0.69 -27.83
CA THR A 258 -14.50 -0.50 -29.25
C THR A 258 -14.25 0.96 -29.61
N VAL A 259 -13.32 1.20 -30.54
CA VAL A 259 -12.99 2.52 -31.08
C VAL A 259 -13.20 2.50 -32.59
N ASN A 260 -14.03 3.40 -33.10
CA ASN A 260 -14.37 3.46 -34.53
C ASN A 260 -14.79 2.08 -35.12
N ASN A 261 -15.67 1.37 -34.42
CA ASN A 261 -16.15 0.01 -34.75
C ASN A 261 -15.06 -1.08 -34.78
N THR A 262 -13.87 -0.80 -34.26
CA THR A 262 -12.78 -1.78 -34.14
C THR A 262 -12.54 -2.12 -32.67
N LYS A 263 -12.55 -3.42 -32.35
CA LYS A 263 -12.19 -3.89 -31.01
C LYS A 263 -10.68 -3.83 -30.84
N MET A 264 -10.26 -3.24 -29.70
CA MET A 264 -8.85 -3.21 -29.30
C MET A 264 -8.72 -3.50 -27.81
N VAL A 265 -7.61 -4.09 -27.41
CA VAL A 265 -7.26 -4.27 -26.00
C VAL A 265 -6.43 -3.07 -25.55
N VAL A 266 -6.80 -2.49 -24.42
CA VAL A 266 -6.02 -1.42 -23.78
C VAL A 266 -4.69 -1.98 -23.30
N GLY A 267 -3.62 -1.63 -23.98
CA GLY A 267 -2.28 -2.13 -23.75
C GLY A 267 -1.38 -1.16 -22.98
N SER A 268 -0.17 -1.62 -22.72
CA SER A 268 0.87 -0.81 -22.09
C SER A 268 1.62 0.04 -23.11
N CYS A 269 2.26 1.10 -22.63
CA CYS A 269 3.26 1.87 -23.37
C CYS A 269 4.48 1.00 -23.74
N ASP A 270 5.25 1.43 -24.75
CA ASP A 270 6.39 0.67 -25.27
C ASP A 270 7.50 0.47 -24.25
N ASN A 271 7.74 1.44 -23.37
CA ASN A 271 8.79 1.36 -22.35
C ASN A 271 8.27 1.67 -20.93
N PRO A 272 7.71 0.68 -20.23
CA PRO A 272 7.24 0.86 -18.86
C PRO A 272 8.35 1.20 -17.85
N SER A 273 9.61 0.88 -18.15
CA SER A 273 10.72 1.08 -17.20
C SER A 273 11.08 2.56 -16.95
N VAL A 274 10.65 3.46 -17.83
CA VAL A 274 10.83 4.91 -17.67
C VAL A 274 9.55 5.64 -17.25
N ARG A 275 8.48 4.92 -16.94
CA ARG A 275 7.19 5.50 -16.54
C ARG A 275 6.97 5.35 -15.04
N VAL A 276 6.28 6.33 -14.45
CA VAL A 276 5.93 6.34 -13.03
C VAL A 276 4.58 5.66 -12.79
N ASP A 277 3.55 6.11 -13.52
CA ASP A 277 2.18 5.64 -13.39
C ASP A 277 1.92 4.46 -14.33
N TRP A 278 1.34 3.36 -13.80
CA TRP A 278 1.01 2.17 -14.58
C TRP A 278 -0.39 2.26 -15.21
N ASP A 279 -1.42 2.33 -14.38
CA ASP A 279 -2.82 2.20 -14.79
C ASP A 279 -3.73 3.35 -14.29
N GLY A 280 -3.13 4.42 -13.84
CA GLY A 280 -3.81 5.59 -13.29
C GLY A 280 -3.92 5.61 -11.78
N ALA A 281 -3.73 4.49 -11.11
CA ALA A 281 -3.79 4.35 -9.65
C ALA A 281 -2.53 3.70 -9.04
N HIS A 282 -1.79 2.93 -9.83
CA HIS A 282 -0.65 2.15 -9.38
C HIS A 282 0.66 2.57 -10.06
N TYR A 283 1.76 2.37 -9.36
CA TYR A 283 3.10 2.66 -9.87
C TYR A 283 3.62 1.51 -10.73
N THR A 284 4.46 1.81 -11.72
CA THR A 284 5.18 0.78 -12.51
C THR A 284 6.11 -0.03 -11.62
N GLU A 285 6.57 -1.19 -12.11
CA GLU A 285 7.58 -2.00 -11.42
C GLU A 285 8.86 -1.18 -11.18
N ALA A 286 9.33 -0.43 -12.18
CA ALA A 286 10.52 0.41 -12.08
C ALA A 286 10.37 1.49 -11.00
N ALA A 287 9.22 2.18 -10.94
CA ALA A 287 8.94 3.19 -9.93
C ALA A 287 8.83 2.56 -8.52
N ASN A 288 8.18 1.42 -8.38
CA ASN A 288 8.12 0.70 -7.12
C ASN A 288 9.50 0.23 -6.64
N LYS A 289 10.34 -0.28 -7.55
CA LYS A 289 11.73 -0.63 -7.24
C LYS A 289 12.52 0.59 -6.77
N PHE A 290 12.40 1.73 -7.46
CA PHE A 290 13.04 2.98 -7.06
C PHE A 290 12.63 3.41 -5.64
N VAL A 291 11.33 3.32 -5.32
CA VAL A 291 10.83 3.65 -3.97
C VAL A 291 11.42 2.69 -2.95
N PHE A 292 11.35 1.40 -3.21
CA PHE A 292 11.84 0.39 -2.28
C PHE A 292 13.35 0.54 -2.01
N ASP A 293 14.18 0.71 -3.04
CA ASP A 293 15.63 0.88 -2.92
C ASP A 293 15.99 2.04 -1.98
N ARG A 294 15.13 3.07 -1.86
CA ARG A 294 15.35 4.23 -1.00
C ARG A 294 14.83 4.04 0.41
N ILE A 295 13.59 3.56 0.55
CA ILE A 295 13.00 3.38 1.89
C ILE A 295 13.68 2.27 2.68
N SER A 296 14.27 1.27 2.01
CA SER A 296 14.96 0.17 2.66
C SER A 296 16.28 0.58 3.31
N THR A 297 16.90 1.69 2.89
CA THR A 297 18.16 2.20 3.45
C THR A 297 18.05 2.76 4.88
N GLY A 298 16.84 3.15 5.30
CA GLY A 298 16.59 3.86 6.54
C GLY A 298 16.68 5.38 6.43
N ALA A 299 17.12 5.94 5.30
CA ALA A 299 17.23 7.40 5.12
C ALA A 299 15.87 8.11 5.16
N PHE A 300 14.80 7.39 4.84
CA PHE A 300 13.42 7.87 4.88
C PHE A 300 12.61 7.27 6.04
N SER A 301 13.28 6.74 7.05
CA SER A 301 12.66 6.14 8.22
C SER A 301 12.85 6.99 9.46
N ASP A 302 11.87 6.93 10.35
CA ASP A 302 11.93 7.51 11.69
C ASP A 302 11.62 6.38 12.70
N PRO A 303 12.59 5.99 13.52
CA PRO A 303 13.99 6.38 13.49
C PRO A 303 14.72 5.89 12.23
N PRO A 304 15.89 6.49 11.88
CA PRO A 304 16.62 6.19 10.65
C PRO A 304 17.32 4.83 10.72
N ILE A 305 16.54 3.78 10.53
CA ILE A 305 16.97 2.38 10.64
C ILE A 305 16.72 1.68 9.30
N PRO A 306 17.74 1.03 8.71
CA PRO A 306 17.56 0.26 7.50
C PRO A 306 16.63 -0.94 7.75
N LEU A 307 15.91 -1.34 6.71
CA LEU A 307 14.88 -2.36 6.78
C LEU A 307 15.39 -3.67 7.40
N ASN A 308 16.59 -4.13 7.04
CA ASN A 308 17.20 -5.35 7.57
C ASN A 308 17.49 -5.30 9.08
N MET A 309 17.48 -4.11 9.68
CA MET A 309 17.66 -3.91 11.12
C MET A 309 16.33 -3.66 11.85
N ALA A 310 15.22 -3.53 11.14
CA ALA A 310 13.93 -3.19 11.75
C ALA A 310 13.41 -4.24 12.74
N CYS A 311 13.84 -5.51 12.60
CA CYS A 311 13.51 -6.62 13.53
C CYS A 311 14.54 -6.83 14.64
N HIS A 312 15.72 -6.18 14.58
CA HIS A 312 16.86 -6.49 15.44
C HIS A 312 17.06 -5.49 16.59
N ARG A 313 16.09 -4.63 16.86
CA ARG A 313 16.14 -3.78 18.03
C ARG A 313 16.15 -4.64 19.29
N ASN A 314 17.25 -4.61 20.04
CA ASN A 314 17.22 -4.96 21.44
C ASN A 314 16.35 -3.92 22.16
N VAL A 315 15.12 -4.22 22.38
CA VAL A 315 14.19 -3.45 23.21
C VAL A 315 14.41 -3.87 24.66
#